data_f775d94c1d296b7ba1d7726c68d8f3fe
#
_entry.id   f775d94c1d296b7ba1d7726c68d8f3fe
#
_cell.length_a   1.000
_cell.length_b   1.000
_cell.length_c   1.000
_cell.angle_alpha   90.00
_cell.angle_beta   90.00
_cell.angle_gamma   90.00
#
_symmetry.space_group_name_H-M   'P 1'
#
loop_
_entity.id
_entity.type
_entity.pdbx_description
1 polymer ?
#
loop_
_entity_poly.entity_id
_entity_poly.type
_entity_poly.pdbx_seq_one_letter_code
_entity_poly.pdbx_strand_id
1 'polypeptide(L)'
;SGLKDSKLLRPTRRQNLVEPVKQWLVDSQVAHASPSEVDRFGIVGALRLAGFRALAQLAKRGHHPDSIILDGRDNWLSSADLFLSLADAEMADLMAISGELAPVTMQVKADASCAVVAAASVLAKVERDSLMAALPDPGYGWASNKGYAAPAHREAIATLGASEHHRRSWHLPGLDQYRQRLATGEN
;
A
#
# COMPACT_ATOMS: atom_id res chain seq x y z
N SER A 1 8.66 -2.37 -24.34
CA SER A 1 7.27 -2.61 -24.72
C SER A 1 6.70 -3.75 -23.88
N GLY A 2 5.64 -3.50 -23.09
CA GLY A 2 5.03 -4.53 -22.24
C GLY A 2 4.57 -4.07 -20.85
N LEU A 3 4.95 -2.86 -20.44
CA LEU A 3 4.36 -2.20 -19.28
C LEU A 3 2.91 -1.84 -19.61
N LYS A 4 1.99 -2.43 -18.87
CA LYS A 4 0.56 -2.12 -18.88
C LYS A 4 0.10 -2.07 -17.43
N ASP A 5 -1.13 -1.61 -17.18
CA ASP A 5 -1.78 -1.71 -15.87
C ASP A 5 -1.42 -3.06 -15.19
N SER A 6 -0.82 -2.97 -14.03
CA SER A 6 -0.30 -4.12 -13.26
C SER A 6 -1.40 -5.16 -12.97
N LYS A 7 -2.67 -4.74 -12.90
CA LYS A 7 -3.84 -5.61 -12.67
C LYS A 7 -4.13 -6.51 -13.85
N LEU A 8 -3.75 -6.12 -15.07
CA LEU A 8 -3.92 -6.90 -16.30
C LEU A 8 -2.81 -7.93 -16.53
N LEU A 9 -1.75 -7.88 -15.73
CA LEU A 9 -0.62 -8.79 -15.83
C LEU A 9 -0.78 -9.98 -14.89
N ARG A 10 -0.45 -11.18 -15.37
CA ARG A 10 -0.34 -12.38 -14.51
C ARG A 10 0.80 -12.19 -13.49
N PRO A 11 0.72 -12.77 -12.27
CA PRO A 11 1.73 -12.62 -11.23
C PRO A 11 3.15 -12.89 -11.69
N THR A 12 3.39 -14.00 -12.39
CA THR A 12 4.71 -14.35 -12.92
C THR A 12 5.25 -13.30 -13.89
N ARG A 13 4.39 -12.73 -14.75
CA ARG A 13 4.81 -11.67 -15.68
C ARG A 13 5.17 -10.38 -14.95
N ARG A 14 4.42 -10.01 -13.90
CA ARG A 14 4.78 -8.86 -13.05
C ARG A 14 6.15 -9.06 -12.40
N GLN A 15 6.39 -10.27 -11.84
CA GLN A 15 7.67 -10.60 -11.22
C GLN A 15 8.84 -10.45 -12.20
N ASN A 16 8.69 -10.96 -13.43
CA ASN A 16 9.73 -10.88 -14.48
C ASN A 16 9.97 -9.44 -14.97
N LEU A 17 9.06 -8.50 -14.70
CA LEU A 17 9.24 -7.10 -15.07
C LEU A 17 10.01 -6.29 -14.01
N VAL A 18 10.19 -6.79 -12.79
CA VAL A 18 10.82 -6.04 -11.69
C VAL A 18 12.23 -5.58 -12.06
N GLU A 19 13.09 -6.50 -12.45
CA GLU A 19 14.49 -6.17 -12.79
C GLU A 19 14.61 -5.28 -14.03
N PRO A 20 13.93 -5.55 -15.16
CA PRO A 20 13.92 -4.63 -16.30
C PRO A 20 13.40 -3.23 -15.96
N VAL A 21 12.39 -3.13 -15.10
CA VAL A 21 11.85 -1.85 -14.66
C VAL A 21 12.85 -1.10 -13.79
N LYS A 22 13.47 -1.75 -12.81
CA LYS A 22 14.51 -1.14 -11.96
C LYS A 22 15.71 -0.63 -12.79
N GLN A 23 16.12 -1.39 -13.80
CA GLN A 23 17.21 -0.97 -14.69
C GLN A 23 16.84 0.22 -15.59
N TRP A 24 15.57 0.40 -15.90
CA TRP A 24 15.08 1.50 -16.72
C TRP A 24 14.89 2.80 -15.92
N LEU A 25 14.54 2.71 -14.64
CA LEU A 25 14.34 3.86 -13.76
C LEU A 25 15.67 4.42 -13.27
N VAL A 26 15.73 5.72 -13.01
CA VAL A 26 16.87 6.36 -12.34
C VAL A 26 16.99 5.81 -10.91
N ASP A 27 15.86 5.75 -10.20
CA ASP A 27 15.74 5.14 -8.88
C ASP A 27 14.28 4.74 -8.62
N SER A 28 14.08 3.91 -7.61
CA SER A 28 12.74 3.51 -7.17
C SER A 28 12.71 3.17 -5.69
N GLN A 29 11.60 3.49 -5.04
CA GLN A 29 11.35 3.13 -3.66
C GLN A 29 9.90 2.69 -3.49
N VAL A 30 9.71 1.55 -2.85
CA VAL A 30 8.41 1.11 -2.33
C VAL A 30 8.42 1.31 -0.82
N ALA A 31 7.34 1.85 -0.30
CA ALA A 31 7.13 2.00 1.14
C ALA A 31 5.70 1.61 1.49
N HIS A 32 5.51 1.24 2.75
CA HIS A 32 4.25 0.72 3.25
C HIS A 32 3.79 1.51 4.47
N ALA A 33 2.47 1.51 4.69
CA ALA A 33 1.85 1.79 5.97
C ALA A 33 1.24 0.49 6.51
N SER A 34 1.40 0.27 7.80
CA SER A 34 0.87 -0.91 8.49
C SER A 34 -0.65 -0.85 8.65
N PRO A 35 -1.33 -1.97 8.93
CA PRO A 35 -2.75 -1.98 9.27
C PRO A 35 -3.07 -1.06 10.45
N SER A 36 -2.24 -1.03 11.50
CA SER A 36 -2.44 -0.16 12.66
C SER A 36 -2.31 1.33 12.32
N GLU A 37 -1.44 1.70 11.37
CA GLU A 37 -1.36 3.07 10.88
C GLU A 37 -2.58 3.45 10.04
N VAL A 38 -3.13 2.51 9.26
CA VAL A 38 -4.43 2.73 8.57
C VAL A 38 -5.55 2.92 9.59
N ASP A 39 -5.57 2.14 10.68
CA ASP A 39 -6.56 2.27 11.74
C ASP A 39 -6.42 3.61 12.50
N ARG A 40 -5.19 4.11 12.66
CA ARG A 40 -4.89 5.37 13.36
C ARG A 40 -5.16 6.60 12.49
N PHE A 41 -4.70 6.61 11.26
CA PHE A 41 -4.68 7.80 10.39
C PHE A 41 -5.73 7.78 9.29
N GLY A 42 -6.48 6.70 9.15
CA GLY A 42 -7.33 6.45 7.98
C GLY A 42 -6.52 6.15 6.73
N ILE A 43 -7.20 5.76 5.64
CA ILE A 43 -6.53 5.35 4.40
C ILE A 43 -5.74 6.49 3.74
N VAL A 44 -6.25 7.71 3.77
CA VAL A 44 -5.58 8.87 3.16
C VAL A 44 -4.32 9.24 3.92
N GLY A 45 -4.37 9.28 5.25
CA GLY A 45 -3.20 9.53 6.10
C GLY A 45 -2.15 8.44 5.96
N ALA A 46 -2.55 7.17 5.90
CA ALA A 46 -1.65 6.04 5.69
C ALA A 46 -0.98 6.06 4.31
N LEU A 47 -1.69 6.42 3.25
CA LEU A 47 -1.11 6.61 1.91
C LEU A 47 -0.10 7.75 1.90
N ARG A 48 -0.40 8.87 2.56
CA ARG A 48 0.52 10.00 2.70
C ARG A 48 1.79 9.61 3.44
N LEU A 49 1.67 8.89 4.56
CA LEU A 49 2.80 8.39 5.34
C LEU A 49 3.70 7.49 4.48
N ALA A 50 3.13 6.53 3.76
CA ALA A 50 3.88 5.67 2.84
C ALA A 50 4.53 6.49 1.71
N GLY A 51 3.84 7.50 1.16
CA GLY A 51 4.38 8.40 0.14
C GLY A 51 5.60 9.16 0.62
N PHE A 52 5.53 9.79 1.81
CA PHE A 52 6.67 10.52 2.39
C PHE A 52 7.81 9.59 2.81
N ARG A 53 7.53 8.37 3.30
CA ARG A 53 8.56 7.34 3.52
C ARG A 53 9.34 7.04 2.25
N ALA A 54 8.65 6.89 1.12
CA ALA A 54 9.29 6.65 -0.17
C ALA A 54 10.12 7.86 -0.64
N LEU A 55 9.54 9.07 -0.57
CA LEU A 55 10.23 10.31 -0.96
C LEU A 55 11.47 10.57 -0.09
N ALA A 56 11.37 10.39 1.22
CA ALA A 56 12.51 10.56 2.13
C ALA A 56 13.64 9.57 1.82
N GLN A 57 13.33 8.32 1.45
CA GLN A 57 14.36 7.36 1.04
C GLN A 57 15.03 7.73 -0.29
N LEU A 58 14.27 8.26 -1.26
CA LEU A 58 14.83 8.78 -2.49
C LEU A 58 15.72 9.99 -2.23
N ALA A 59 15.27 10.94 -1.41
CA ALA A 59 16.03 12.14 -1.02
C ALA A 59 17.35 11.79 -0.32
N LYS A 60 17.36 10.80 0.58
CA LYS A 60 18.61 10.30 1.22
C LYS A 60 19.63 9.75 0.23
N ARG A 61 19.20 9.35 -0.97
CA ARG A 61 20.07 8.91 -2.06
C ARG A 61 20.37 10.01 -3.08
N GLY A 62 19.94 11.26 -2.78
CA GLY A 62 20.16 12.43 -3.63
C GLY A 62 19.17 12.59 -4.78
N HIS A 63 18.06 11.87 -4.75
CA HIS A 63 17.04 11.93 -5.80
C HIS A 63 15.82 12.73 -5.33
N HIS A 64 15.61 13.88 -5.93
CA HIS A 64 14.46 14.75 -5.70
C HIS A 64 13.65 14.86 -6.99
N PRO A 65 12.35 14.52 -6.99
CA PRO A 65 11.53 14.65 -8.19
C PRO A 65 11.21 16.12 -8.48
N ASP A 66 11.20 16.48 -9.77
CA ASP A 66 10.74 17.81 -10.23
C ASP A 66 9.21 17.88 -10.38
N SER A 67 8.55 16.72 -10.47
CA SER A 67 7.10 16.59 -10.53
C SER A 67 6.64 15.22 -10.03
N ILE A 68 5.42 15.15 -9.51
CA ILE A 68 4.82 13.92 -8.99
C ILE A 68 3.49 13.67 -9.72
N ILE A 69 3.30 12.45 -10.22
CA ILE A 69 2.02 12.02 -10.79
C ILE A 69 1.40 10.97 -9.85
N LEU A 70 0.19 11.23 -9.39
CA LEU A 70 -0.61 10.28 -8.64
C LEU A 70 -1.66 9.61 -9.55
N ASP A 71 -1.74 8.29 -9.51
CA ASP A 71 -2.83 7.57 -10.14
C ASP A 71 -4.12 7.74 -9.33
N GLY A 72 -5.16 8.25 -9.98
CA GLY A 72 -6.45 8.49 -9.35
C GLY A 72 -6.95 9.92 -9.46
N ARG A 73 -7.98 10.24 -8.68
CA ARG A 73 -8.63 11.57 -8.65
C ARG A 73 -8.21 12.41 -7.46
N ASP A 74 -7.75 11.77 -6.39
CA ASP A 74 -7.55 12.40 -5.09
C ASP A 74 -6.09 12.74 -4.88
N ASN A 75 -5.82 13.99 -4.50
CA ASN A 75 -4.50 14.41 -4.07
C ASN A 75 -4.30 14.03 -2.59
N TRP A 76 -3.98 12.78 -2.34
CA TRP A 76 -3.73 12.28 -1.00
C TRP A 76 -2.35 12.68 -0.46
N LEU A 77 -1.44 13.19 -1.29
CA LEU A 77 -0.07 13.52 -0.89
C LEU A 77 0.06 14.95 -0.38
N SER A 78 -0.43 15.95 -1.14
CA SER A 78 -0.25 17.38 -0.83
C SER A 78 -1.52 18.10 -0.40
N SER A 79 -2.66 17.39 -0.20
CA SER A 79 -3.90 18.04 0.23
C SER A 79 -3.78 18.67 1.63
N ALA A 80 -4.48 19.80 1.82
CA ALA A 80 -4.32 20.72 2.96
C ALA A 80 -4.77 20.17 4.34
N ASP A 81 -5.23 18.93 4.47
CA ASP A 81 -5.47 18.29 5.77
C ASP A 81 -4.14 18.03 6.52
N LEU A 82 -3.35 19.10 6.55
CA LEU A 82 -2.01 19.16 7.16
C LEU A 82 -2.06 18.92 8.67
N PHE A 83 -3.21 19.19 9.32
CA PHE A 83 -3.31 19.11 10.77
C PHE A 83 -3.11 17.71 11.35
N LEU A 84 -3.52 16.66 10.67
CA LEU A 84 -3.29 15.29 11.11
C LEU A 84 -1.84 14.83 10.89
N SER A 85 -1.18 15.35 9.86
CA SER A 85 0.21 15.01 9.55
C SER A 85 1.23 15.74 10.44
N LEU A 86 0.93 16.94 10.89
CA LEU A 86 1.82 17.71 11.78
C LEU A 86 1.76 17.24 13.25
N ALA A 87 0.75 16.47 13.62
CA ALA A 87 0.66 15.88 14.97
C ALA A 87 1.51 14.60 15.14
N ASP A 88 2.10 14.07 14.07
CA ASP A 88 2.95 12.89 14.10
C ASP A 88 4.41 13.29 13.84
N ALA A 89 5.28 13.03 14.82
CA ALA A 89 6.70 13.38 14.75
C ALA A 89 7.40 12.68 13.57
N GLU A 90 7.05 11.43 13.27
CA GLU A 90 7.61 10.71 12.12
C GLU A 90 7.28 11.42 10.81
N MET A 91 6.04 11.88 10.63
CA MET A 91 5.63 12.60 9.42
C MET A 91 6.41 13.90 9.26
N ALA A 92 6.59 14.67 10.34
CA ALA A 92 7.37 15.91 10.32
C ALA A 92 8.84 15.66 9.90
N ASP A 93 9.47 14.63 10.46
CA ASP A 93 10.83 14.22 10.10
C ASP A 93 10.93 13.78 8.63
N LEU A 94 9.97 12.99 8.15
CA LEU A 94 9.94 12.54 6.76
C LEU A 94 9.78 13.72 5.79
N MET A 95 8.92 14.68 6.11
CA MET A 95 8.74 15.90 5.31
C MET A 95 10.03 16.73 5.29
N ALA A 96 10.69 16.89 6.43
CA ALA A 96 11.97 17.61 6.51
C ALA A 96 13.07 16.93 5.66
N ILE A 97 13.15 15.60 5.68
CA ILE A 97 14.11 14.83 4.87
C ILE A 97 13.76 14.91 3.38
N SER A 98 12.48 14.84 3.02
CA SER A 98 12.04 14.89 1.63
C SER A 98 12.29 16.25 0.97
N GLY A 99 12.39 17.32 1.75
CA GLY A 99 12.51 18.69 1.28
C GLY A 99 11.18 19.23 0.74
N GLU A 100 11.26 20.28 -0.07
CA GLU A 100 10.09 20.87 -0.71
C GLU A 100 9.39 19.86 -1.62
N LEU A 101 8.08 19.72 -1.44
CA LEU A 101 7.30 18.79 -2.24
C LEU A 101 7.11 19.33 -3.66
N ALA A 102 7.55 18.59 -4.65
CA ALA A 102 7.36 18.91 -6.06
C ALA A 102 5.85 19.01 -6.43
N PRO A 103 5.50 19.76 -7.48
CA PRO A 103 4.13 19.86 -7.96
C PRO A 103 3.47 18.50 -8.18
N VAL A 104 2.27 18.31 -7.63
CA VAL A 104 1.52 17.05 -7.68
C VAL A 104 0.38 17.17 -8.69
N THR A 105 0.34 16.24 -9.64
CA THR A 105 -0.73 16.12 -10.64
C THR A 105 -1.45 14.78 -10.45
N MET A 106 -2.79 14.80 -10.43
CA MET A 106 -3.62 13.61 -10.38
C MET A 106 -4.07 13.24 -11.80
N GLN A 107 -3.97 11.96 -12.14
CA GLN A 107 -4.40 11.46 -13.44
C GLN A 107 -5.10 10.11 -13.27
N VAL A 108 -6.36 10.04 -13.69
CA VAL A 108 -7.14 8.80 -13.64
C VAL A 108 -6.58 7.80 -14.65
N LYS A 109 -6.33 6.58 -14.19
CA LYS A 109 -5.70 5.50 -14.99
C LYS A 109 -4.32 5.91 -15.55
N ALA A 110 -3.55 6.63 -14.76
CA ALA A 110 -2.20 7.05 -15.14
C ALA A 110 -1.30 5.83 -15.42
N ASP A 111 -1.50 4.73 -14.73
CA ASP A 111 -0.80 3.45 -14.95
C ASP A 111 -1.04 2.84 -16.36
N ALA A 112 -2.10 3.23 -17.05
CA ALA A 112 -2.35 2.83 -18.43
C ALA A 112 -1.71 3.75 -19.48
N SER A 113 -1.39 5.00 -19.13
CA SER A 113 -0.95 6.06 -20.05
C SER A 113 0.46 6.60 -19.77
N CYS A 114 0.96 6.45 -18.55
CA CYS A 114 2.29 6.90 -18.14
C CYS A 114 3.17 5.71 -17.73
N ALA A 115 4.28 5.52 -18.44
CA ALA A 115 5.17 4.38 -18.21
C ALA A 115 5.79 4.37 -16.80
N VAL A 116 6.12 5.55 -16.25
CA VAL A 116 6.67 5.66 -14.89
C VAL A 116 5.64 5.24 -13.84
N VAL A 117 4.38 5.64 -14.00
CA VAL A 117 3.29 5.24 -13.09
C VAL A 117 3.01 3.74 -13.22
N ALA A 118 3.02 3.19 -14.44
CA ALA A 118 2.90 1.74 -14.65
C ALA A 118 4.04 0.98 -13.98
N ALA A 119 5.28 1.48 -14.07
CA ALA A 119 6.44 0.92 -13.39
C ALA A 119 6.26 0.92 -11.86
N ALA A 120 5.89 2.04 -11.28
CA ALA A 120 5.60 2.17 -9.85
C ALA A 120 4.50 1.19 -9.39
N SER A 121 3.42 1.07 -10.18
CA SER A 121 2.32 0.14 -9.91
C SER A 121 2.79 -1.33 -9.91
N VAL A 122 3.66 -1.72 -10.85
CA VAL A 122 4.23 -3.08 -10.91
C VAL A 122 5.10 -3.34 -9.68
N LEU A 123 6.02 -2.44 -9.36
CA LEU A 123 6.93 -2.59 -8.22
C LEU A 123 6.17 -2.68 -6.90
N ALA A 124 5.25 -1.75 -6.65
CA ALA A 124 4.44 -1.73 -5.43
C ALA A 124 3.58 -3.00 -5.30
N LYS A 125 3.00 -3.48 -6.40
CA LYS A 125 2.17 -4.69 -6.40
C LYS A 125 2.97 -5.95 -6.11
N VAL A 126 4.14 -6.09 -6.72
CA VAL A 126 5.01 -7.25 -6.49
C VAL A 126 5.52 -7.27 -5.04
N GLU A 127 5.99 -6.13 -4.56
CA GLU A 127 6.47 -5.97 -3.19
C GLU A 127 5.39 -6.33 -2.16
N ARG A 128 4.19 -5.75 -2.30
CA ARG A 128 3.07 -6.04 -1.41
C ARG A 128 2.65 -7.51 -1.45
N ASP A 129 2.56 -8.11 -2.63
CA ASP A 129 2.16 -9.52 -2.76
C ASP A 129 3.20 -10.46 -2.16
N SER A 130 4.49 -10.11 -2.26
CA SER A 130 5.59 -10.84 -1.63
C SER A 130 5.56 -10.71 -0.11
N LEU A 131 5.34 -9.49 0.41
CA LEU A 131 5.20 -9.23 1.83
C LEU A 131 4.06 -10.06 2.42
N MET A 132 2.88 -10.04 1.79
CA MET A 132 1.72 -10.81 2.25
C MET A 132 1.98 -12.33 2.22
N ALA A 133 2.72 -12.82 1.23
CA ALA A 133 3.05 -14.25 1.13
C ALA A 133 4.07 -14.71 2.17
N ALA A 134 4.89 -13.79 2.68
CA ALA A 134 5.92 -14.07 3.68
C ALA A 134 5.41 -13.96 5.13
N LEU A 135 4.20 -13.44 5.35
CA LEU A 135 3.62 -13.35 6.69
C LEU A 135 3.41 -14.75 7.28
N PRO A 136 3.68 -14.94 8.58
CA PRO A 136 3.25 -16.12 9.32
C PRO A 136 1.73 -16.30 9.19
N ASP A 137 1.30 -17.43 8.69
CA ASP A 137 -0.12 -17.68 8.38
C ASP A 137 -0.74 -18.71 9.31
N PRO A 138 -1.54 -18.30 10.29
CA PRO A 138 -2.24 -19.24 11.17
C PRO A 138 -3.48 -19.88 10.51
N GLY A 139 -3.72 -19.67 9.22
CA GLY A 139 -4.84 -20.21 8.48
C GLY A 139 -5.65 -19.19 7.66
N TYR A 140 -5.19 -17.94 7.55
CA TYR A 140 -5.87 -16.92 6.72
C TYR A 140 -5.64 -17.07 5.22
N GLY A 141 -4.64 -17.84 4.80
CA GLY A 141 -4.32 -18.09 3.38
C GLY A 141 -3.58 -16.93 2.71
N TRP A 142 -2.72 -16.19 3.44
CA TRP A 142 -1.98 -15.00 2.95
C TRP A 142 -1.23 -15.26 1.64
N ALA A 143 -0.58 -16.42 1.53
CA ALA A 143 0.17 -16.79 0.32
C ALA A 143 -0.70 -16.91 -0.92
N SER A 144 -1.98 -17.22 -0.76
CA SER A 144 -2.95 -17.36 -1.86
C SER A 144 -3.72 -16.05 -2.11
N ASN A 145 -4.42 -15.56 -1.08
CA ASN A 145 -5.37 -14.45 -1.22
C ASN A 145 -4.76 -13.06 -1.12
N LYS A 146 -3.49 -12.94 -0.67
CA LYS A 146 -2.78 -11.66 -0.52
C LYS A 146 -3.56 -10.63 0.33
N GLY A 147 -4.35 -11.10 1.30
CA GLY A 147 -5.19 -10.27 2.15
C GLY A 147 -6.49 -9.78 1.50
N TYR A 148 -6.82 -10.23 0.29
CA TYR A 148 -8.14 -9.95 -0.29
C TYR A 148 -9.22 -10.79 0.39
N ALA A 149 -10.45 -10.24 0.44
CA ALA A 149 -11.61 -10.88 1.07
C ALA A 149 -12.20 -12.05 0.25
N ALA A 150 -11.34 -13.02 -0.13
CA ALA A 150 -11.74 -14.29 -0.75
C ALA A 150 -12.64 -15.09 0.21
N PRO A 151 -13.51 -15.99 -0.26
CA PRO A 151 -14.38 -16.79 0.59
C PRO A 151 -13.64 -17.48 1.74
N ALA A 152 -12.56 -18.21 1.47
CA ALA A 152 -11.75 -18.88 2.48
C ALA A 152 -11.13 -17.91 3.51
N HIS A 153 -10.73 -16.70 3.11
CA HIS A 153 -10.23 -15.68 4.03
C HIS A 153 -11.33 -15.17 4.98
N ARG A 154 -12.56 -14.99 4.46
CA ARG A 154 -13.71 -14.59 5.29
C ARG A 154 -14.09 -15.67 6.31
N GLU A 155 -14.05 -16.93 5.90
CA GLU A 155 -14.26 -18.09 6.78
C GLU A 155 -13.17 -18.18 7.85
N ALA A 156 -11.92 -17.93 7.48
CA ALA A 156 -10.82 -17.87 8.42
C ALA A 156 -11.00 -16.76 9.45
N ILE A 157 -11.47 -15.55 9.05
CA ILE A 157 -11.81 -14.48 9.99
C ILE A 157 -12.97 -14.89 10.90
N ALA A 158 -13.99 -15.59 10.38
CA ALA A 158 -15.10 -16.08 11.20
C ALA A 158 -14.68 -17.13 12.24
N THR A 159 -13.55 -17.82 12.00
CA THR A 159 -13.02 -18.86 12.88
C THR A 159 -11.94 -18.33 13.83
N LEU A 160 -10.96 -17.58 13.31
CA LEU A 160 -9.76 -17.15 14.02
C LEU A 160 -9.87 -15.71 14.59
N GLY A 161 -10.88 -14.94 14.16
CA GLY A 161 -10.99 -13.51 14.43
C GLY A 161 -10.08 -12.67 13.51
N ALA A 162 -9.81 -11.45 13.93
CA ALA A 162 -8.92 -10.53 13.21
C ALA A 162 -7.53 -10.50 13.87
N SER A 163 -6.47 -10.77 13.10
CA SER A 163 -5.08 -10.63 13.56
C SER A 163 -4.61 -9.16 13.51
N GLU A 164 -3.38 -8.91 13.93
CA GLU A 164 -2.71 -7.61 13.80
C GLU A 164 -2.48 -7.17 12.35
N HIS A 165 -2.51 -8.09 11.40
CA HIS A 165 -2.37 -7.81 9.97
C HIS A 165 -3.67 -7.37 9.30
N HIS A 166 -4.77 -7.27 10.04
CA HIS A 166 -6.05 -6.74 9.55
C HIS A 166 -6.24 -5.28 9.95
N ARG A 167 -6.89 -4.52 9.08
CA ARG A 167 -7.35 -3.15 9.35
C ARG A 167 -8.60 -3.22 10.20
N ARG A 168 -8.46 -3.12 11.52
CA ARG A 168 -9.56 -3.37 12.47
C ARG A 168 -10.62 -2.29 12.49
N SER A 169 -10.30 -1.09 11.99
CA SER A 169 -11.25 0.01 11.81
C SER A 169 -12.19 -0.19 10.60
N TRP A 170 -11.89 -1.16 9.75
CA TRP A 170 -12.71 -1.47 8.58
C TRP A 170 -13.73 -2.56 8.91
N HIS A 171 -14.84 -2.58 8.13
CA HIS A 171 -15.73 -3.73 8.17
C HIS A 171 -15.00 -4.99 7.65
N LEU A 172 -14.84 -5.98 8.53
CA LEU A 172 -14.19 -7.26 8.21
C LEU A 172 -15.26 -8.34 8.08
N PRO A 173 -15.56 -8.82 6.86
CA PRO A 173 -16.51 -9.89 6.66
C PRO A 173 -16.09 -11.16 7.43
N GLY A 174 -17.00 -11.71 8.23
CA GLY A 174 -16.75 -12.87 9.11
C GLY A 174 -16.51 -12.49 10.59
N LEU A 175 -16.10 -11.26 10.89
CA LEU A 175 -15.77 -10.87 12.27
C LEU A 175 -16.97 -10.89 13.21
N ASP A 176 -18.16 -10.57 12.72
CA ASP A 176 -19.38 -10.61 13.53
C ASP A 176 -19.77 -12.05 13.89
N GLN A 177 -19.56 -13.00 12.99
CA GLN A 177 -19.73 -14.43 13.25
C GLN A 177 -18.76 -14.92 14.32
N TYR A 178 -17.49 -14.50 14.25
CA TYR A 178 -16.49 -14.79 15.28
C TYR A 178 -16.92 -14.29 16.66
N ARG A 179 -17.40 -13.04 16.73
CA ARG A 179 -17.89 -12.43 17.99
C ARG A 179 -19.10 -13.19 18.57
N GLN A 180 -20.04 -13.61 17.70
CA GLN A 180 -21.20 -14.40 18.10
C GLN A 180 -20.79 -15.76 18.68
N ARG A 181 -19.87 -16.48 18.01
CA ARG A 181 -19.35 -17.76 18.51
C ARG A 181 -18.68 -17.62 19.88
N LEU A 182 -17.89 -16.60 20.11
CA LEU A 182 -17.29 -16.33 21.42
C LEU A 182 -18.37 -16.08 22.49
N ALA A 183 -19.44 -15.36 22.15
CA ALA A 183 -20.53 -15.07 23.07
C ALA A 183 -21.36 -16.31 23.41
N THR A 184 -21.48 -17.30 22.51
CA THR A 184 -22.22 -18.57 22.71
C THR A 184 -21.35 -19.68 23.30
N GLY A 185 -20.03 -19.47 23.45
CA GLY A 185 -19.10 -20.48 23.96
C GLY A 185 -18.80 -21.62 22.97
N GLU A 186 -19.12 -21.44 21.72
CA GLU A 186 -18.79 -22.38 20.65
C GLU A 186 -17.32 -22.14 20.22
N ASN A 187 -16.44 -23.01 20.70
CA ASN A 187 -15.02 -23.05 20.32
C ASN A 187 -14.77 -23.96 19.11
#